data_cc2dfa99782caf563c017bd0309107c8
#
_entry.id   cc2dfa99782caf563c017bd0309107c8
#
_cell.length_a   1.000
_cell.length_b   1.000
_cell.length_c   1.000
_cell.angle_alpha   90.00
_cell.angle_beta   90.00
_cell.angle_gamma   90.00
#
_symmetry.space_group_name_H-M   'P 1'
#
loop_
_entity.id
_entity.type
_entity.pdbx_description
1 polymer ?
#
loop_
_entity_poly.entity_id
_entity_poly.type
_entity_poly.pdbx_seq_one_letter_code
_entity_poly.pdbx_strand_id
1 'polypeptide(L)'
;MSSYLPYFTEDRQDITIRQVLNMSSGLEYPANQHENMFFEKDHLAYAKTIKRDKEPDSKFEYNNVNSMLLSDILLQATGKSAKTLLKERIMDPTKVSSYSAWTDNAGNTLSYCCLDMSARDYARFGLLFSRNGKWKDKQLISE
;
A
#
# COMPACT_ATOMS: atom_id res chain seq x y z
N MET A 1 14.51 -3.94 -1.71
CA MET A 1 13.40 -3.31 -2.44
C MET A 1 13.77 -2.90 -3.87
N SER A 2 15.00 -2.52 -4.13
CA SER A 2 15.54 -2.11 -5.44
C SER A 2 15.30 -3.09 -6.59
N SER A 3 15.15 -4.38 -6.34
CA SER A 3 14.79 -5.38 -7.38
C SER A 3 13.39 -5.17 -7.98
N TYR A 4 12.47 -4.52 -7.28
CA TYR A 4 11.15 -4.16 -7.77
C TYR A 4 11.04 -2.69 -8.14
N LEU A 5 11.79 -1.83 -7.46
CA LEU A 5 11.77 -0.38 -7.64
C LEU A 5 13.16 0.10 -8.07
N PRO A 6 13.46 0.12 -9.38
CA PRO A 6 14.80 0.46 -9.87
C PRO A 6 15.24 1.89 -9.56
N TYR A 7 14.31 2.77 -9.20
CA TYR A 7 14.59 4.13 -8.74
C TYR A 7 14.99 4.21 -7.24
N PHE A 8 14.97 3.07 -6.51
CA PHE A 8 15.53 2.94 -5.17
C PHE A 8 17.03 2.68 -5.27
N THR A 9 17.78 3.74 -5.47
CA THR A 9 19.23 3.77 -5.64
C THR A 9 19.89 4.51 -4.48
N GLU A 10 21.21 4.53 -4.46
CA GLU A 10 22.03 5.26 -3.48
C GLU A 10 21.65 4.91 -2.03
N ASP A 11 21.24 5.92 -1.27
CA ASP A 11 20.87 5.81 0.15
C ASP A 11 19.57 5.01 0.41
N ARG A 12 18.80 4.67 -0.62
CA ARG A 12 17.53 3.93 -0.50
C ARG A 12 17.60 2.48 -0.96
N GLN A 13 18.74 2.04 -1.52
CA GLN A 13 18.87 0.71 -2.14
C GLN A 13 18.73 -0.45 -1.15
N ASP A 14 19.07 -0.25 0.10
CA ASP A 14 19.05 -1.22 1.19
C ASP A 14 17.69 -1.31 1.92
N ILE A 15 16.79 -0.36 1.68
CA ILE A 15 15.44 -0.40 2.26
C ILE A 15 14.70 -1.66 1.79
N THR A 16 14.18 -2.42 2.74
CA THR A 16 13.43 -3.64 2.49
C THR A 16 11.92 -3.40 2.42
N ILE A 17 11.18 -4.31 1.75
CA ILE A 17 9.71 -4.29 1.75
C ILE A 17 9.16 -4.40 3.18
N ARG A 18 9.80 -5.18 4.05
CA ARG A 18 9.41 -5.32 5.46
C ARG A 18 9.47 -3.98 6.21
N GLN A 19 10.52 -3.20 6.00
CA GLN A 19 10.65 -1.88 6.63
C GLN A 19 9.58 -0.90 6.14
N VAL A 20 9.24 -0.94 4.86
CA VAL A 20 8.13 -0.16 4.29
C VAL A 20 6.79 -0.58 4.90
N LEU A 21 6.51 -1.88 4.99
CA LEU A 21 5.29 -2.41 5.62
C LEU A 21 5.20 -2.08 7.12
N ASN A 22 6.33 -2.10 7.82
CA ASN A 22 6.40 -1.81 9.24
C ASN A 22 6.47 -0.31 9.56
N MET A 23 6.40 0.58 8.55
CA MET A 23 6.53 2.03 8.72
C MET A 23 7.85 2.42 9.41
N SER A 24 8.93 1.70 9.09
CA SER A 24 10.29 1.92 9.60
C SER A 24 11.33 2.08 8.49
N SER A 25 10.90 2.54 7.32
CA SER A 25 11.77 2.68 6.13
C SER A 25 12.84 3.75 6.26
N GLY A 26 12.67 4.74 7.16
CA GLY A 26 13.52 5.91 7.26
C GLY A 26 13.33 6.94 6.15
N LEU A 27 12.28 6.79 5.30
CA LEU A 27 11.94 7.79 4.31
C LEU A 27 11.45 9.07 4.97
N GLU A 28 11.85 10.20 4.42
CA GLU A 28 11.50 11.53 4.90
C GLU A 28 9.98 11.72 5.02
N TYR A 29 9.53 12.29 6.14
CA TYR A 29 8.12 12.58 6.39
C TYR A 29 7.94 13.91 7.12
N PRO A 30 8.09 15.05 6.45
CA PRO A 30 7.78 16.35 7.04
C PRO A 30 6.29 16.49 7.38
N ALA A 31 5.97 17.39 8.31
CA ALA A 31 4.64 17.51 8.92
C ALA A 31 3.47 17.65 7.93
N ASN A 32 3.70 18.20 6.75
CA ASN A 32 2.68 18.42 5.71
C ASN A 32 2.83 17.49 4.50
N GLN A 33 3.61 16.41 4.60
CA GLN A 33 3.91 15.57 3.44
C GLN A 33 2.68 14.87 2.88
N HIS A 34 1.77 14.40 3.75
CA HIS A 34 0.57 13.71 3.28
C HIS A 34 -0.37 14.65 2.50
N GLU A 35 -0.47 15.93 2.92
CA GLU A 35 -1.24 16.94 2.21
C GLU A 35 -0.58 17.26 0.87
N ASN A 36 0.73 17.48 0.86
CA ASN A 36 1.47 17.73 -0.38
C ASN A 36 1.25 16.60 -1.39
N MET A 37 1.41 15.34 -0.98
CA MET A 37 1.17 14.21 -1.87
C MET A 37 -0.29 14.15 -2.33
N PHE A 38 -1.26 14.44 -1.43
CA PHE A 38 -2.69 14.34 -1.77
C PHE A 38 -3.13 15.37 -2.83
N PHE A 39 -2.49 16.53 -2.89
CA PHE A 39 -2.77 17.55 -3.89
C PHE A 39 -2.04 17.36 -5.22
N GLU A 40 -1.12 16.40 -5.30
CA GLU A 40 -0.45 16.08 -6.55
C GLU A 40 -1.39 15.38 -7.55
N LYS A 41 -1.09 15.51 -8.84
CA LYS A 41 -1.82 14.77 -9.89
C LYS A 41 -1.41 13.31 -9.96
N ASP A 42 -0.16 13.02 -9.64
CA ASP A 42 0.46 11.69 -9.66
C ASP A 42 1.14 11.46 -8.30
N HIS A 43 0.39 10.83 -7.38
CA HIS A 43 0.86 10.55 -6.03
C HIS A 43 2.04 9.58 -6.01
N LEU A 44 2.07 8.66 -7.00
CA LEU A 44 3.17 7.71 -7.09
C LEU A 44 4.45 8.40 -7.58
N ALA A 45 4.36 9.28 -8.57
CA ALA A 45 5.50 10.07 -9.01
C ALA A 45 6.07 10.91 -7.84
N TYR A 46 5.20 11.55 -7.06
CA TYR A 46 5.61 12.26 -5.85
C TYR A 46 6.31 11.33 -4.85
N ALA A 47 5.72 10.19 -4.53
CA ALA A 47 6.29 9.22 -3.58
C ALA A 47 7.70 8.74 -4.00
N LYS A 48 7.95 8.64 -5.31
CA LYS A 48 9.26 8.25 -5.87
C LYS A 48 10.36 9.28 -5.60
N THR A 49 10.01 10.56 -5.40
CA THR A 49 10.97 11.63 -5.13
C THR A 49 11.46 11.69 -3.69
N ILE A 50 10.74 11.04 -2.76
CA ILE A 50 11.03 11.13 -1.34
C ILE A 50 12.35 10.44 -1.00
N LYS A 51 13.20 11.16 -0.28
CA LYS A 51 14.54 10.71 0.12
C LYS A 51 14.50 10.00 1.47
N ARG A 52 15.59 9.34 1.80
CA ARG A 52 15.84 8.84 3.15
C ARG A 52 16.45 9.96 4.00
N ASP A 53 15.98 10.13 5.24
CA ASP A 53 16.55 11.05 6.23
C ASP A 53 16.98 10.34 7.53
N LYS A 54 16.57 9.06 7.70
CA LYS A 54 16.89 8.26 8.88
C LYS A 54 17.35 6.85 8.47
N GLU A 55 18.08 6.20 9.37
CA GLU A 55 18.40 4.79 9.17
C GLU A 55 17.14 3.93 9.24
N PRO A 56 16.95 2.96 8.32
CA PRO A 56 15.88 2.01 8.40
C PRO A 56 15.87 1.28 9.75
N ASP A 57 14.67 1.01 10.28
CA ASP A 57 14.42 0.42 11.59
C ASP A 57 14.83 1.27 12.81
N SER A 58 15.35 2.49 12.62
CA SER A 58 15.71 3.38 13.72
C SER A 58 14.47 3.97 14.41
N LYS A 59 13.35 4.14 13.69
CA LYS A 59 12.12 4.74 14.19
C LYS A 59 10.90 4.24 13.45
N PHE A 60 9.82 3.94 14.19
CA PHE A 60 8.48 3.86 13.61
C PHE A 60 7.99 5.27 13.28
N GLU A 61 7.55 5.48 12.04
CA GLU A 61 6.96 6.74 11.61
C GLU A 61 5.87 6.48 10.58
N TYR A 62 4.60 6.71 10.98
CA TYR A 62 3.47 6.53 10.08
C TYR A 62 3.63 7.41 8.83
N ASN A 63 3.76 6.79 7.69
CA ASN A 63 4.17 7.46 6.46
C ASN A 63 3.37 6.94 5.25
N ASN A 64 2.50 7.79 4.72
CA ASN A 64 1.64 7.44 3.57
C ASN A 64 2.44 7.14 2.29
N VAL A 65 3.65 7.68 2.14
CA VAL A 65 4.55 7.36 1.04
C VAL A 65 4.92 5.87 1.05
N ASN A 66 5.19 5.30 2.23
CA ASN A 66 5.43 3.86 2.36
C ASN A 66 4.29 3.05 1.74
N SER A 67 3.04 3.37 2.11
CA SER A 67 1.87 2.67 1.59
C SER A 67 1.68 2.90 0.09
N MET A 68 1.96 4.10 -0.42
CA MET A 68 1.85 4.40 -1.85
C MET A 68 2.88 3.61 -2.67
N LEU A 69 4.11 3.47 -2.18
CA LEU A 69 5.16 2.68 -2.84
C LEU A 69 4.82 1.18 -2.91
N LEU A 70 4.04 0.65 -1.95
CA LEU A 70 3.57 -0.74 -2.01
C LEU A 70 2.70 -1.02 -3.23
N SER A 71 1.96 -0.03 -3.74
CA SER A 71 1.17 -0.19 -4.99
C SER A 71 2.07 -0.43 -6.20
N ASP A 72 3.21 0.25 -6.30
CA ASP A 72 4.18 0.05 -7.37
C ASP A 72 4.90 -1.31 -7.22
N ILE A 73 5.28 -1.68 -5.99
CA ILE A 73 5.85 -3.02 -5.73
C ILE A 73 4.89 -4.12 -6.19
N LEU A 74 3.60 -4.02 -5.87
CA LEU A 74 2.59 -4.97 -6.31
C LEU A 74 2.48 -5.03 -7.83
N LEU A 75 2.48 -3.87 -8.48
CA LEU A 75 2.43 -3.78 -9.94
C LEU A 75 3.66 -4.43 -10.58
N GLN A 76 4.86 -4.11 -10.12
CA GLN A 76 6.10 -4.69 -10.65
C GLN A 76 6.22 -6.20 -10.39
N ALA A 77 5.76 -6.66 -9.23
CA ALA A 77 5.84 -8.08 -8.86
C ALA A 77 4.81 -8.96 -9.57
N THR A 78 3.65 -8.40 -9.95
CA THR A 78 2.49 -9.21 -10.41
C THR A 78 1.95 -8.80 -11.77
N GLY A 79 2.33 -7.66 -12.30
CA GLY A 79 1.74 -7.04 -13.50
C GLY A 79 0.31 -6.51 -13.28
N LYS A 80 -0.19 -6.48 -12.04
CA LYS A 80 -1.55 -6.05 -11.71
C LYS A 80 -1.56 -4.90 -10.72
N SER A 81 -2.48 -3.97 -10.89
CA SER A 81 -2.67 -2.87 -9.92
C SER A 81 -3.13 -3.39 -8.55
N ALA A 82 -2.85 -2.63 -7.49
CA ALA A 82 -3.34 -2.95 -6.15
C ALA A 82 -4.87 -3.10 -6.12
N LYS A 83 -5.60 -2.26 -6.84
CA LYS A 83 -7.07 -2.35 -6.99
C LYS A 83 -7.50 -3.66 -7.62
N THR A 84 -6.83 -4.12 -8.67
CA THR A 84 -7.12 -5.39 -9.33
C THR A 84 -6.85 -6.57 -8.40
N LEU A 85 -5.72 -6.55 -7.69
CA LEU A 85 -5.38 -7.60 -6.72
C LEU A 85 -6.36 -7.64 -5.55
N LEU A 86 -6.74 -6.48 -5.01
CA LEU A 86 -7.76 -6.37 -3.98
C LEU A 86 -9.08 -7.01 -4.44
N LYS A 87 -9.53 -6.67 -5.65
CA LYS A 87 -10.73 -7.25 -6.24
C LYS A 87 -10.64 -8.77 -6.31
N GLU A 88 -9.64 -9.29 -7.01
CA GLU A 88 -9.52 -10.72 -7.31
C GLU A 88 -9.27 -11.58 -6.07
N ARG A 89 -8.44 -11.10 -5.14
CA ARG A 89 -7.98 -11.90 -3.99
C ARG A 89 -8.83 -11.77 -2.75
N ILE A 90 -9.53 -10.65 -2.59
CA ILE A 90 -10.29 -10.35 -1.37
C ILE A 90 -11.77 -10.10 -1.67
N MET A 91 -12.11 -9.11 -2.50
CA MET A 91 -13.49 -8.66 -2.64
C MET A 91 -14.38 -9.71 -3.30
N ASP A 92 -13.95 -10.29 -4.42
CA ASP A 92 -14.72 -11.32 -5.11
C ASP A 92 -14.91 -12.59 -4.23
N PRO A 93 -13.85 -13.17 -3.61
CA PRO A 93 -14.00 -14.33 -2.74
C PRO A 93 -14.88 -14.07 -1.51
N THR A 94 -14.84 -12.87 -0.93
CA THR A 94 -15.65 -12.50 0.23
C THR A 94 -17.06 -12.00 -0.14
N LYS A 95 -17.34 -11.93 -1.45
CA LYS A 95 -18.62 -11.45 -2.00
C LYS A 95 -18.93 -9.99 -1.63
N VAL A 96 -17.92 -9.16 -1.54
CA VAL A 96 -18.06 -7.71 -1.50
C VAL A 96 -18.27 -7.21 -2.91
N SER A 97 -19.47 -6.74 -3.22
CA SER A 97 -19.86 -6.36 -4.59
C SER A 97 -19.94 -4.84 -4.81
N SER A 98 -20.03 -4.08 -3.74
CA SER A 98 -20.16 -2.61 -3.80
C SER A 98 -19.06 -1.95 -2.98
N TYR A 99 -18.01 -1.50 -3.66
CA TYR A 99 -16.90 -0.75 -3.07
C TYR A 99 -16.26 0.17 -4.11
N SER A 100 -15.57 1.18 -3.65
CA SER A 100 -14.73 2.04 -4.47
C SER A 100 -13.33 2.14 -3.86
N ALA A 101 -12.31 1.74 -4.61
CA ALA A 101 -10.91 2.03 -4.29
C ALA A 101 -10.49 3.21 -5.17
N TRP A 102 -10.11 4.31 -4.54
CA TRP A 102 -9.80 5.56 -5.23
C TRP A 102 -8.48 5.46 -6.00
N THR A 103 -8.39 6.27 -7.04
CA THR A 103 -7.16 6.47 -7.83
C THR A 103 -6.85 7.95 -7.90
N ASP A 104 -5.58 8.29 -8.06
CA ASP A 104 -5.18 9.64 -8.43
C ASP A 104 -5.49 9.95 -9.90
N ASN A 105 -5.15 11.17 -10.34
CA ASN A 105 -5.40 11.60 -11.72
C ASN A 105 -4.53 10.87 -12.76
N ALA A 106 -3.44 10.24 -12.33
CA ALA A 106 -2.59 9.39 -13.17
C ALA A 106 -3.06 7.93 -13.25
N GLY A 107 -4.11 7.56 -12.49
CA GLY A 107 -4.68 6.22 -12.45
C GLY A 107 -4.03 5.27 -11.44
N ASN A 108 -3.13 5.75 -10.59
CA ASN A 108 -2.54 4.92 -9.53
C ASN A 108 -3.55 4.67 -8.41
N THR A 109 -3.64 3.43 -7.94
CA THR A 109 -4.48 3.11 -6.76
C THR A 109 -3.92 3.78 -5.51
N LEU A 110 -4.76 4.50 -4.75
CA LEU A 110 -4.37 5.12 -3.50
C LEU A 110 -4.26 4.05 -2.40
N SER A 111 -3.13 3.36 -2.33
CA SER A 111 -2.91 2.26 -1.38
C SER A 111 -2.71 2.72 0.07
N TYR A 112 -2.68 4.01 0.31
CA TYR A 112 -2.57 4.61 1.63
C TYR A 112 -3.91 5.07 2.22
N CYS A 113 -4.97 5.15 1.41
CA CYS A 113 -6.30 5.59 1.86
C CYS A 113 -7.43 5.13 0.94
N CYS A 114 -8.62 5.57 1.28
CA CYS A 114 -9.71 5.90 0.37
C CYS A 114 -10.35 4.66 -0.28
N LEU A 115 -10.72 3.72 0.57
CA LEU A 115 -11.54 2.57 0.22
C LEU A 115 -12.94 2.76 0.79
N ASP A 116 -13.93 2.99 -0.07
CA ASP A 116 -15.33 3.13 0.31
C ASP A 116 -16.05 1.80 0.19
N MET A 117 -16.74 1.39 1.23
CA MET A 117 -17.64 0.25 1.22
C MET A 117 -18.63 0.33 2.40
N SER A 118 -19.64 -0.53 2.40
CA SER A 118 -20.59 -0.57 3.50
C SER A 118 -19.93 -1.06 4.80
N ALA A 119 -20.48 -0.65 5.96
CA ALA A 119 -20.02 -1.15 7.26
C ALA A 119 -20.07 -2.69 7.35
N ARG A 120 -21.05 -3.32 6.70
CA ARG A 120 -21.19 -4.78 6.62
C ARG A 120 -20.03 -5.41 5.84
N ASP A 121 -19.58 -4.77 4.77
CA ASP A 121 -18.46 -5.26 3.96
C ASP A 121 -17.14 -5.06 4.66
N TYR A 122 -16.97 -3.96 5.40
CA TYR A 122 -15.83 -3.81 6.33
C TYR A 122 -15.82 -4.93 7.39
N ALA A 123 -16.99 -5.30 7.94
CA ALA A 123 -17.08 -6.40 8.89
C ALA A 123 -16.68 -7.76 8.25
N ARG A 124 -16.99 -8.00 6.97
CA ARG A 124 -16.50 -9.19 6.23
C ARG A 124 -14.97 -9.21 6.14
N PHE A 125 -14.39 -8.06 5.85
CA PHE A 125 -12.92 -7.92 5.83
C PHE A 125 -12.32 -8.17 7.21
N GLY A 126 -12.90 -7.60 8.28
CA GLY A 126 -12.50 -7.86 9.66
C GLY A 126 -12.61 -9.34 10.06
N LEU A 127 -13.67 -10.03 9.61
CA LEU A 127 -13.84 -11.47 9.85
C LEU A 127 -12.73 -12.30 9.20
N LEU A 128 -12.19 -11.87 8.06
CA LEU A 128 -11.08 -12.56 7.41
C LEU A 128 -9.84 -12.59 8.33
N PHE A 129 -9.53 -11.44 8.97
CA PHE A 129 -8.42 -11.36 9.93
C PHE A 129 -8.69 -12.16 11.20
N SER A 130 -9.89 -12.06 11.79
CA SER A 130 -10.24 -12.81 13.00
C SER A 130 -10.24 -14.34 12.79
N ARG A 131 -10.22 -14.79 11.55
CA ARG A 131 -10.17 -16.21 11.14
C ARG A 131 -8.83 -16.59 10.54
N ASN A 132 -7.76 -15.94 10.91
CA ASN A 132 -6.40 -16.19 10.41
C ASN A 132 -6.35 -16.28 8.87
N GLY A 133 -6.99 -15.33 8.21
CA GLY A 133 -6.99 -15.26 6.74
C GLY A 133 -7.92 -16.25 6.03
N LYS A 134 -8.75 -17.01 6.77
CA LYS A 134 -9.69 -17.99 6.19
C LYS A 134 -11.05 -17.36 5.89
N TRP A 135 -11.55 -17.64 4.71
CA TRP A 135 -12.93 -17.34 4.35
C TRP A 135 -13.63 -18.63 3.92
N LYS A 136 -14.59 -19.10 4.74
CA LYS A 136 -15.14 -20.45 4.65
C LYS A 136 -14.00 -21.48 4.65
N ASP A 137 -13.91 -22.31 3.65
CA ASP A 137 -12.93 -23.40 3.53
C ASP A 137 -11.64 -22.98 2.77
N LYS A 138 -11.52 -21.68 2.41
CA LYS A 138 -10.39 -21.16 1.62
C LYS A 138 -9.49 -20.27 2.45
N GLN A 139 -8.18 -20.51 2.38
CA GLN A 139 -7.16 -19.58 2.87
C GLN A 139 -6.97 -18.49 1.81
N LEU A 140 -7.36 -17.24 2.15
CA LEU A 140 -7.22 -16.08 1.24
C LEU A 140 -5.98 -15.25 1.57
N ILE A 141 -5.61 -15.18 2.85
CA ILE A 141 -4.40 -14.51 3.36
C ILE A 141 -3.64 -15.58 4.15
N SER A 142 -2.32 -15.66 3.97
CA SER A 142 -1.46 -16.58 4.75
C SER A 142 -1.55 -16.28 6.26
N GLU A 143 -1.41 -17.32 7.06
CA GLU A 143 -1.33 -17.20 8.53
C GLU A 143 -0.11 -16.39 8.96
#